data_f5f72b5267dc4ed60d0a8597d00716f2
#
_entry.id   f5f72b5267dc4ed60d0a8597d00716f2
#
_cell.length_a   1.000
_cell.length_b   1.000
_cell.length_c   1.000
_cell.angle_alpha   90.00
_cell.angle_beta   90.00
_cell.angle_gamma   90.00
#
_symmetry.space_group_name_H-M   'P 1'
#
loop_
_entity.id
_entity.type
_entity.pdbx_description
1 polymer ?
#
loop_
_entity_poly.entity_id
_entity_poly.type
_entity_poly.pdbx_seq_one_letter_code
_entity_poly.pdbx_strand_id
1 'polypeptide(L)'
;MKKTLFLTIAMLVSGSAFAVTDHYVLRDGNHVHHLKITETDKEITVSTDVDFEPNADEKDKHACSASLTDEAKRLDKDKLLVKKHSEVDASFCELKIHVSETGAKIEQSKDCDSFAAGICHFSTDGKELVKVK
;
A
#
# COMPACT_ATOMS: atom_id res chain seq x y z
N MET A 1 -13.78 -8.97 -54.59
CA MET A 1 -14.13 -8.97 -54.10
C MET A 1 -14.07 -9.21 -53.00
N LYS A 2 -14.03 -9.33 -52.15
CA LYS A 2 -14.08 -9.58 -51.22
C LYS A 2 -13.22 -9.36 -50.35
N LYS A 3 -12.73 -9.34 -49.86
CA LYS A 3 -11.89 -9.12 -49.22
C LYS A 3 -11.90 -8.40 -48.18
N THR A 4 -12.29 -8.26 -47.55
CA THR A 4 -12.45 -7.34 -46.74
C THR A 4 -12.55 -7.77 -45.43
N LEU A 5 -12.26 -8.37 -44.91
CA LEU A 5 -12.50 -8.80 -43.78
C LEU A 5 -11.48 -8.86 -42.91
N PHE A 6 -10.66 -8.78 -42.84
CA PHE A 6 -9.69 -8.99 -42.03
C PHE A 6 -9.42 -8.02 -41.07
N LEU A 7 -9.60 -7.07 -41.19
CA LEU A 7 -9.26 -6.06 -40.45
C LEU A 7 -9.66 -6.16 -39.09
N THR A 8 -10.59 -6.62 -38.74
CA THR A 8 -11.08 -6.57 -37.44
C THR A 8 -10.27 -7.22 -36.44
N ILE A 9 -9.49 -8.06 -36.79
CA ILE A 9 -8.73 -8.70 -35.88
C ILE A 9 -7.82 -7.92 -35.10
N ALA A 10 -7.28 -6.98 -35.60
CA ALA A 10 -6.27 -6.23 -34.94
C ALA A 10 -6.70 -5.66 -33.64
N MET A 11 -7.92 -5.42 -33.48
CA MET A 11 -8.29 -4.74 -32.35
C MET A 11 -8.14 -5.49 -31.14
N LEU A 12 -8.23 -6.70 -31.16
CA LEU A 12 -8.18 -7.45 -30.00
C LEU A 12 -6.98 -7.30 -29.18
N VAL A 13 -5.94 -6.93 -29.76
CA VAL A 13 -4.73 -6.86 -29.04
C VAL A 13 -4.61 -5.67 -28.16
N SER A 14 -5.35 -4.71 -28.43
CA SER A 14 -5.14 -3.47 -27.75
C SER A 14 -5.61 -3.43 -26.34
N GLY A 15 -6.22 -4.36 -25.85
CA GLY A 15 -6.75 -4.25 -24.52
C GLY A 15 -5.86 -4.60 -23.39
N SER A 16 -4.64 -4.86 -23.57
CA SER A 16 -3.88 -5.34 -22.48
C SER A 16 -3.29 -4.26 -21.64
N ALA A 17 -3.99 -3.85 -20.65
CA ALA A 17 -3.47 -2.97 -19.67
C ALA A 17 -2.88 -3.85 -18.59
N PHE A 18 -1.61 -3.72 -18.31
CA PHE A 18 -1.00 -4.51 -17.28
C PHE A 18 -1.00 -3.77 -15.97
N ALA A 19 -1.44 -4.42 -14.92
CA ALA A 19 -1.30 -3.94 -13.58
C ALA A 19 -0.31 -4.87 -12.88
N VAL A 20 0.72 -4.30 -12.30
CA VAL A 20 1.70 -5.08 -11.56
C VAL A 20 1.50 -4.78 -10.08
N THR A 21 1.30 -5.81 -9.29
CA THR A 21 1.11 -5.66 -7.85
C THR A 21 2.24 -6.35 -7.11
N ASP A 22 2.90 -5.60 -6.26
CA ASP A 22 3.92 -6.13 -5.36
C ASP A 22 3.33 -6.16 -3.95
N HIS A 23 3.56 -7.22 -3.24
CA HIS A 23 3.03 -7.41 -1.91
C HIS A 23 4.18 -7.59 -0.91
N TYR A 24 4.09 -6.88 0.22
CA TYR A 24 5.12 -6.91 1.25
C TYR A 24 4.46 -7.20 2.59
N VAL A 25 5.13 -7.93 3.45
CA VAL A 25 4.60 -8.32 4.76
C VAL A 25 5.66 -8.18 5.84
N LEU A 26 5.27 -7.66 6.99
CA LEU A 26 6.08 -7.66 8.18
C LEU A 26 5.25 -8.32 9.27
N ARG A 27 5.76 -9.40 9.84
CA ARG A 27 5.07 -10.10 10.91
C ARG A 27 5.94 -10.09 12.14
N ASP A 28 5.40 -9.56 13.22
CA ASP A 28 6.10 -9.49 14.50
C ASP A 28 5.14 -10.03 15.55
N GLY A 29 5.18 -11.33 15.77
CA GLY A 29 4.22 -11.96 16.66
C GLY A 29 2.80 -11.82 16.13
N ASN A 30 1.94 -11.19 16.93
CA ASN A 30 0.55 -10.96 16.56
C ASN A 30 0.33 -9.64 15.84
N HIS A 31 1.40 -8.92 15.56
CA HIS A 31 1.33 -7.65 14.86
C HIS A 31 1.72 -7.92 13.41
N VAL A 32 0.80 -7.76 12.50
CA VAL A 32 1.02 -8.05 11.07
C VAL A 32 0.76 -6.80 10.25
N HIS A 33 1.70 -6.50 9.38
CA HIS A 33 1.65 -5.32 8.55
C HIS A 33 1.73 -5.77 7.09
N HIS A 34 0.76 -5.38 6.29
CA HIS A 34 0.74 -5.68 4.85
C HIS A 34 0.84 -4.40 4.04
N LEU A 35 1.54 -4.47 2.94
CA LEU A 35 1.64 -3.36 2.00
C LEU A 35 1.49 -3.91 0.59
N LYS A 36 0.63 -3.32 -0.20
CA LYS A 36 0.46 -3.65 -1.60
C LYS A 36 0.68 -2.41 -2.44
N ILE A 37 1.48 -2.51 -3.45
CA ILE A 37 1.73 -1.43 -4.38
C ILE A 37 1.33 -1.92 -5.76
N THR A 38 0.33 -1.29 -6.36
CA THR A 38 -0.17 -1.65 -7.67
C THR A 38 0.18 -0.54 -8.66
N GLU A 39 0.92 -0.89 -9.68
CA GLU A 39 1.33 0.06 -10.70
C GLU A 39 0.65 -0.26 -12.01
N THR A 40 0.04 0.75 -12.62
CA THR A 40 -0.51 0.65 -13.96
C THR A 40 0.21 1.68 -14.82
N ASP A 41 -0.14 1.78 -16.08
CA ASP A 41 0.47 2.77 -16.97
C ASP A 41 0.22 4.20 -16.54
N LYS A 42 -0.83 4.44 -15.80
CA LYS A 42 -1.26 5.79 -15.46
C LYS A 42 -1.14 6.16 -14.00
N GLU A 43 -1.17 5.21 -13.12
CA GLU A 43 -1.20 5.52 -11.70
C GLU A 43 -0.58 4.46 -10.82
N ILE A 44 -0.28 4.85 -9.61
CA ILE A 44 0.24 3.93 -8.60
C ILE A 44 -0.74 3.99 -7.44
N THR A 45 -1.22 2.85 -6.99
CA THR A 45 -2.13 2.75 -5.85
C THR A 45 -1.41 2.00 -4.73
N VAL A 46 -1.48 2.54 -3.54
CA VAL A 46 -0.87 1.92 -2.37
C VAL A 46 -1.97 1.55 -1.38
N SER A 47 -1.91 0.33 -0.89
CA SER A 47 -2.82 -0.13 0.14
C SER A 47 -1.99 -0.71 1.27
N THR A 48 -2.20 -0.25 2.48
CA THR A 48 -1.49 -0.76 3.64
C THR A 48 -2.46 -1.11 4.74
N ASP A 49 -2.25 -2.24 5.39
CA ASP A 49 -3.10 -2.75 6.46
C ASP A 49 -2.24 -3.15 7.64
N VAL A 50 -2.70 -2.83 8.84
CA VAL A 50 -2.03 -3.23 10.07
C VAL A 50 -3.05 -3.92 10.95
N ASP A 51 -2.71 -5.10 11.44
CA ASP A 51 -3.57 -5.84 12.35
C ASP A 51 -2.79 -6.23 13.59
N PHE A 52 -3.40 -6.07 14.73
CA PHE A 52 -2.83 -6.51 16.00
C PHE A 52 -3.90 -7.22 16.82
N GLU A 53 -3.58 -8.42 17.28
CA GLU A 53 -4.47 -9.18 18.10
C GLU A 53 -3.70 -9.67 19.33
N PRO A 54 -4.01 -9.16 20.54
CA PRO A 54 -3.23 -9.52 21.73
C PRO A 54 -3.41 -10.97 22.12
N ASN A 55 -2.37 -11.55 22.70
CA ASN A 55 -2.44 -12.90 23.24
C ASN A 55 -3.22 -12.88 24.55
N ALA A 56 -3.61 -14.04 25.02
CA ALA A 56 -4.33 -14.17 26.28
C ALA A 56 -3.58 -13.57 27.46
N ASP A 57 -2.25 -13.52 27.38
CA ASP A 57 -1.43 -12.96 28.44
C ASP A 57 -1.32 -11.43 28.39
N GLU A 58 -1.78 -10.82 27.31
CA GLU A 58 -1.67 -9.39 27.11
C GLU A 58 -2.98 -8.69 27.39
N LYS A 59 -3.46 -8.85 28.64
CA LYS A 59 -4.79 -8.34 29.00
C LYS A 59 -4.95 -6.84 28.91
N ASP A 60 -3.86 -6.11 29.00
CA ASP A 60 -3.92 -4.65 28.95
C ASP A 60 -3.96 -4.09 27.54
N LYS A 61 -3.80 -4.93 26.53
CA LYS A 61 -3.80 -4.50 25.15
C LYS A 61 -5.09 -4.87 24.44
N HIS A 62 -5.49 -4.04 23.52
CA HIS A 62 -6.72 -4.27 22.77
C HIS A 62 -6.39 -4.58 21.31
N ALA A 63 -7.18 -5.44 20.70
CA ALA A 63 -7.07 -5.70 19.29
C ALA A 63 -7.34 -4.42 18.51
N CYS A 64 -6.60 -4.20 17.44
CA CYS A 64 -6.84 -3.07 16.58
C CYS A 64 -6.50 -3.43 15.15
N SER A 65 -7.07 -2.68 14.22
CA SER A 65 -6.70 -2.79 12.83
C SER A 65 -6.84 -1.42 12.19
N ALA A 66 -6.04 -1.18 11.18
CA ALA A 66 -6.08 0.07 10.45
C ALA A 66 -5.76 -0.22 9.00
N SER A 67 -6.38 0.50 8.10
CA SER A 67 -6.08 0.34 6.68
C SER A 67 -6.13 1.70 5.99
N LEU A 68 -5.35 1.83 4.93
CA LEU A 68 -5.32 3.04 4.15
C LEU A 68 -5.05 2.64 2.71
N THR A 69 -5.88 3.11 1.80
CA THR A 69 -5.70 2.88 0.38
C THR A 69 -5.85 4.21 -0.34
N ASP A 70 -4.89 4.58 -1.11
CA ASP A 70 -4.97 5.79 -1.90
C ASP A 70 -3.94 5.76 -3.03
N GLU A 71 -4.05 6.75 -3.90
CA GLU A 71 -3.13 6.93 -4.99
C GLU A 71 -1.81 7.47 -4.46
N ALA A 72 -0.72 7.02 -5.01
CA ALA A 72 0.61 7.46 -4.60
C ALA A 72 1.28 8.25 -5.70
N LYS A 73 2.17 9.13 -5.30
CA LYS A 73 2.97 9.92 -6.21
C LYS A 73 4.41 9.44 -6.09
N ARG A 74 5.07 9.24 -7.22
CA ARG A 74 6.46 8.82 -7.20
C ARG A 74 7.36 10.04 -6.97
N LEU A 75 8.11 10.01 -5.88
CA LEU A 75 9.05 11.08 -5.55
C LEU A 75 10.43 10.81 -6.15
N ASP A 76 10.78 9.53 -6.23
CA ASP A 76 12.08 9.11 -6.70
C ASP A 76 11.86 7.68 -7.17
N LYS A 77 12.83 7.08 -7.82
CA LYS A 77 12.64 5.74 -8.31
C LYS A 77 12.37 4.73 -7.21
N ASP A 78 12.81 4.98 -5.98
CA ASP A 78 12.61 4.09 -4.84
C ASP A 78 11.70 4.66 -3.77
N LYS A 79 11.05 5.78 -4.02
CA LYS A 79 10.21 6.44 -3.01
C LYS A 79 8.85 6.82 -3.54
N LEU A 80 7.84 6.50 -2.75
CA LEU A 80 6.46 6.87 -3.06
C LEU A 80 5.88 7.71 -1.92
N LEU A 81 5.00 8.61 -2.26
CA LEU A 81 4.30 9.44 -1.28
C LEU A 81 2.81 9.22 -1.41
N VAL A 82 2.16 8.92 -0.30
CA VAL A 82 0.71 8.79 -0.24
C VAL A 82 0.19 9.86 0.69
N LYS A 83 -0.84 10.59 0.26
CA LYS A 83 -1.51 11.59 1.10
C LYS A 83 -2.97 11.22 1.23
N LYS A 84 -3.44 11.04 2.43
CA LYS A 84 -4.84 10.73 2.70
C LYS A 84 -5.44 11.85 3.55
N HIS A 85 -6.46 12.50 3.04
CA HIS A 85 -7.13 13.57 3.77
C HIS A 85 -8.10 13.01 4.80
N SER A 86 -8.19 13.68 5.92
CA SER A 86 -9.19 13.35 6.94
C SER A 86 -10.55 13.84 6.46
N GLU A 87 -11.59 13.09 6.75
CA GLU A 87 -12.95 13.50 6.43
C GLU A 87 -13.52 14.41 7.51
N VAL A 88 -12.83 14.49 8.63
CA VAL A 88 -13.33 15.21 9.80
C VAL A 88 -12.70 16.60 9.95
N ASP A 89 -11.46 16.75 9.63
CA ASP A 89 -10.76 18.01 9.77
C ASP A 89 -9.83 18.28 8.58
N ALA A 90 -9.02 19.31 8.66
CA ALA A 90 -8.15 19.70 7.56
C ALA A 90 -6.83 18.90 7.51
N SER A 91 -6.63 18.00 8.44
CA SER A 91 -5.38 17.26 8.47
C SER A 91 -5.31 16.19 7.39
N PHE A 92 -4.12 15.74 7.08
CA PHE A 92 -3.94 14.64 6.15
C PHE A 92 -2.75 13.80 6.61
N CYS A 93 -2.86 12.51 6.36
CA CYS A 93 -1.80 11.58 6.68
C CYS A 93 -0.88 11.42 5.47
N GLU A 94 0.41 11.60 5.67
CA GLU A 94 1.38 11.36 4.61
C GLU A 94 2.18 10.13 4.96
N LEU A 95 2.27 9.21 4.01
CA LEU A 95 3.12 8.04 4.14
C LEU A 95 4.20 8.11 3.08
N LYS A 96 5.44 7.96 3.52
CA LYS A 96 6.57 7.85 2.59
C LYS A 96 6.97 6.39 2.57
N ILE A 97 7.00 5.81 1.40
CA ILE A 97 7.34 4.42 1.24
C ILE A 97 8.66 4.30 0.51
N HIS A 98 9.62 3.67 1.16
CA HIS A 98 10.95 3.42 0.58
C HIS A 98 10.98 1.97 0.12
N VAL A 99 11.12 1.77 -1.17
CA VAL A 99 11.08 0.44 -1.77
C VAL A 99 12.48 -0.01 -2.18
N SER A 100 12.80 -1.27 -1.92
CA SER A 100 14.05 -1.86 -2.37
C SER A 100 13.72 -3.15 -3.14
N GLU A 101 14.71 -3.83 -3.62
CA GLU A 101 14.50 -5.09 -4.33
C GLU A 101 13.90 -6.18 -3.44
N THR A 102 14.16 -6.12 -2.16
CA THR A 102 13.76 -7.17 -1.22
C THR A 102 12.65 -6.78 -0.29
N GLY A 103 12.34 -5.51 -0.16
CA GLY A 103 11.35 -5.10 0.81
C GLY A 103 10.97 -3.63 0.73
N ALA A 104 10.34 -3.16 1.76
CA ALA A 104 9.87 -1.78 1.84
C ALA A 104 9.81 -1.30 3.28
N LYS A 105 9.93 0.01 3.47
CA LYS A 105 9.78 0.65 4.77
C LYS A 105 8.78 1.78 4.65
N ILE A 106 8.00 1.99 5.67
CA ILE A 106 6.98 3.05 5.69
C ILE A 106 7.28 4.03 6.82
N GLU A 107 7.27 5.32 6.48
CA GLU A 107 7.38 6.39 7.46
C GLU A 107 6.06 7.16 7.40
N GLN A 108 5.52 7.57 8.54
CA GLN A 108 4.28 8.31 8.57
C GLN A 108 4.47 9.69 9.21
N SER A 109 3.66 10.66 8.77
CA SER A 109 3.65 11.99 9.37
C SER A 109 2.86 11.96 10.68
N LYS A 110 2.99 13.03 11.46
CA LYS A 110 2.30 13.12 12.74
C LYS A 110 0.79 13.04 12.60
N ASP A 111 0.25 13.63 11.56
CA ASP A 111 -1.19 13.67 11.38
C ASP A 111 -1.80 12.29 11.13
N CYS A 112 -0.98 11.31 10.85
CA CYS A 112 -1.47 9.94 10.68
C CYS A 112 -2.02 9.37 11.97
N ASP A 113 -1.69 9.95 13.11
CA ASP A 113 -2.20 9.48 14.39
C ASP A 113 -3.72 9.63 14.48
N SER A 114 -4.29 10.50 13.67
CA SER A 114 -5.74 10.66 13.60
C SER A 114 -6.39 9.53 12.80
N PHE A 115 -5.62 8.82 12.01
CA PHE A 115 -6.12 7.72 11.19
C PHE A 115 -5.81 6.36 11.81
N ALA A 116 -4.64 6.23 12.41
CA ALA A 116 -4.22 5.01 13.05
C ALA A 116 -3.13 5.33 14.06
N ALA A 117 -3.42 5.13 15.32
CA ALA A 117 -2.51 5.50 16.39
C ALA A 117 -2.09 4.27 17.19
N GLY A 118 -1.07 4.43 18.00
CA GLY A 118 -0.61 3.40 18.89
C GLY A 118 0.00 2.23 18.14
N ILE A 119 -0.35 1.04 18.57
CA ILE A 119 0.27 -0.16 18.04
C ILE A 119 -0.10 -0.45 16.59
N CYS A 120 -1.21 0.10 16.12
CA CYS A 120 -1.67 -0.08 14.73
C CYS A 120 -1.33 1.10 13.81
N HIS A 121 -0.26 1.83 14.10
CA HIS A 121 0.17 2.89 13.21
C HIS A 121 0.76 2.30 11.92
N PHE A 122 0.81 3.10 10.88
CA PHE A 122 1.28 2.63 9.57
C PHE A 122 2.81 2.59 9.43
N SER A 123 3.52 3.34 10.25
CA SER A 123 4.98 3.33 10.18
C SER A 123 5.56 1.98 10.56
N THR A 124 6.60 1.55 9.88
CA THR A 124 7.28 0.31 10.21
C THR A 124 8.40 0.52 11.24
N ASP A 125 8.60 1.76 11.69
CA ASP A 125 9.61 2.11 12.70
C ASP A 125 11.02 1.61 12.35
N GLY A 126 11.37 1.74 11.09
CA GLY A 126 12.69 1.32 10.63
C GLY A 126 12.81 -0.15 10.27
N LYS A 127 11.76 -0.93 10.52
CA LYS A 127 11.79 -2.34 10.16
C LYS A 127 11.38 -2.49 8.70
N GLU A 128 11.83 -3.53 8.08
CA GLU A 128 11.55 -3.77 6.67
C GLU A 128 10.43 -4.78 6.48
N LEU A 129 9.44 -4.39 5.65
CA LEU A 129 8.44 -5.32 5.17
C LEU A 129 9.12 -6.15 4.09
N VAL A 130 8.97 -7.45 4.13
CA VAL A 130 9.63 -8.35 3.18
C VAL A 130 8.75 -8.58 1.96
N LYS A 131 9.34 -8.51 0.80
CA LYS A 131 8.61 -8.73 -0.45
C LYS A 131 8.20 -10.20 -0.56
N VAL A 132 6.94 -10.42 -0.88
CA VAL A 132 6.39 -11.75 -1.03
C VAL A 132 6.45 -12.12 -2.52
N LYS A 133 6.91 -13.30 -2.82
CA LYS A 133 6.99 -13.76 -4.20
C LYS A 133 5.73 -14.46 -4.64
#